data_de2852a1e278d862a862597c26f1e648
#
_entry.id   de2852a1e278d862a862597c26f1e648
#
_cell.length_a   1.000
_cell.length_b   1.000
_cell.length_c   1.000
_cell.angle_alpha   90.00
_cell.angle_beta   90.00
_cell.angle_gamma   90.00
#
_symmetry.space_group_name_H-M   'P 1'
#
loop_
_entity.id
_entity.type
_entity.pdbx_description
1 polymer ?
#
loop_
_entity_poly.entity_id
_entity_poly.type
_entity_poly.pdbx_seq_one_letter_code
_entity_poly.pdbx_strand_id
1 'polypeptide(L)'
;MVAWTFDGEFLDGAAREHVVLGAGPREALPGRFALAGLVDAHAHPSVAADEGGPYLADRAYAEAKLDEYAAHGVTVIRDAGGLNTVTIGFAKAPMPGRPIVTAAGRFLAPPSRYFPRMFSPTSADRLLDAIRDEIAAGAQWIKIIGDFPDWGDAGPVPDSLDLTYDMHTLDRAVQLVHSLGARMALHSNLPASDLVAIGVDSFEHGTALTREDVHALGARGGAWTPTLGAVLAHHDDPDPAMRTRTAQLREHAREILPHAAACGVRVLAGTDAVTTIAKEIALLADCGLTVEQSLAAAGSTARDYLGISPEGDIVTYDADPRSNPEILTSPASVVIRGVRIA
;
A
#
# COMPACT_ATOMS: atom_id res chain seq x y z
N MET A 1 -27.25 -16.95 7.78
CA MET A 1 -26.10 -16.04 8.06
C MET A 1 -26.20 -15.63 9.51
N VAL A 2 -25.08 -15.57 10.24
CA VAL A 2 -25.01 -15.09 11.62
C VAL A 2 -24.96 -13.58 11.65
N ALA A 3 -25.54 -12.93 12.66
CA ALA A 3 -25.38 -11.50 12.93
C ALA A 3 -24.33 -11.34 14.02
N TRP A 4 -23.18 -10.78 13.68
CA TRP A 4 -22.11 -10.51 14.63
C TRP A 4 -22.41 -9.25 15.43
N THR A 5 -22.20 -9.31 16.76
CA THR A 5 -22.34 -8.17 17.66
C THR A 5 -21.04 -7.92 18.38
N PHE A 6 -20.70 -6.66 18.60
CA PHE A 6 -19.54 -6.24 19.36
C PHE A 6 -19.95 -5.18 20.38
N ASP A 7 -19.46 -5.33 21.61
CA ASP A 7 -19.72 -4.43 22.73
C ASP A 7 -18.37 -4.04 23.36
N GLY A 8 -17.73 -3.04 22.77
CA GLY A 8 -16.42 -2.56 23.19
C GLY A 8 -16.10 -1.21 22.54
N GLU A 9 -14.85 -0.74 22.68
CA GLU A 9 -14.39 0.54 22.15
C GLU A 9 -13.98 0.44 20.69
N PHE A 10 -14.57 1.28 19.83
CA PHE A 10 -14.11 1.48 18.45
C PHE A 10 -13.02 2.56 18.38
N LEU A 11 -11.89 2.23 17.71
CA LEU A 11 -10.69 3.06 17.66
C LEU A 11 -10.61 3.95 16.41
N ASP A 12 -11.49 3.76 15.45
CA ASP A 12 -11.50 4.50 14.16
C ASP A 12 -12.39 5.77 14.19
N GLY A 13 -12.73 6.25 15.39
CA GLY A 13 -13.44 7.51 15.59
C GLY A 13 -14.94 7.48 15.26
N ALA A 14 -15.47 6.36 14.80
CA ALA A 14 -16.90 6.18 14.64
C ALA A 14 -17.51 5.76 15.98
N ALA A 15 -18.31 6.61 16.61
CA ALA A 15 -19.09 6.26 17.78
C ALA A 15 -20.12 5.16 17.45
N ARG A 16 -19.71 3.91 17.56
CA ARG A 16 -20.55 2.74 17.32
C ARG A 16 -20.75 2.04 18.67
N GLU A 17 -21.84 2.35 19.36
CA GLU A 17 -22.15 1.71 20.65
C GLU A 17 -22.52 0.24 20.50
N HIS A 18 -23.05 -0.17 19.35
CA HIS A 18 -23.33 -1.58 19.00
C HIS A 18 -23.21 -1.76 17.50
N VAL A 19 -22.37 -2.68 17.07
CA VAL A 19 -22.29 -3.09 15.67
C VAL A 19 -23.02 -4.41 15.49
N VAL A 20 -23.95 -4.43 14.55
CA VAL A 20 -24.58 -5.64 14.08
C VAL A 20 -24.23 -5.83 12.61
N LEU A 21 -23.43 -6.85 12.34
CA LEU A 21 -23.05 -7.23 10.97
C LEU A 21 -23.86 -8.46 10.56
N GLY A 22 -24.75 -8.31 9.56
CA GLY A 22 -25.57 -9.39 9.04
C GLY A 22 -26.96 -9.45 9.61
N ALA A 23 -27.77 -10.39 9.10
CA ALA A 23 -29.14 -10.66 9.51
C ALA A 23 -29.27 -12.14 9.90
N GLY A 24 -29.51 -12.43 11.17
CA GLY A 24 -29.63 -13.82 11.67
C GLY A 24 -29.54 -13.92 13.17
N PRO A 25 -29.33 -15.13 13.72
CA PRO A 25 -29.02 -15.31 15.14
C PRO A 25 -27.80 -14.48 15.51
N ARG A 26 -27.86 -13.80 16.66
CA ARG A 26 -26.78 -12.93 17.15
C ARG A 26 -25.72 -13.74 17.87
N GLU A 27 -24.46 -13.51 17.50
CA GLU A 27 -23.28 -14.04 18.20
C GLU A 27 -22.34 -12.87 18.55
N ALA A 28 -21.85 -12.87 19.79
CA ALA A 28 -20.93 -11.84 20.26
C ALA A 28 -19.50 -12.14 19.78
N LEU A 29 -18.82 -11.11 19.30
CA LEU A 29 -17.39 -11.15 19.00
C LEU A 29 -16.59 -10.95 20.30
N PRO A 30 -15.48 -11.69 20.49
CA PRO A 30 -14.55 -11.46 21.59
C PRO A 30 -13.79 -10.14 21.41
N GLY A 31 -13.05 -9.74 22.45
CA GLY A 31 -12.21 -8.54 22.43
C GLY A 31 -12.84 -7.36 23.13
N ARG A 32 -12.03 -6.34 23.38
CA ARG A 32 -12.40 -5.10 24.09
C ARG A 32 -12.28 -3.86 23.20
N PHE A 33 -11.49 -3.95 22.15
CA PHE A 33 -11.21 -2.86 21.19
C PHE A 33 -11.49 -3.36 19.78
N ALA A 34 -11.91 -2.46 18.88
CA ALA A 34 -12.19 -2.81 17.50
C ALA A 34 -11.75 -1.73 16.53
N LEU A 35 -11.44 -2.18 15.31
CA LEU A 35 -11.24 -1.37 14.10
C LEU A 35 -12.16 -1.91 12.99
N ALA A 36 -12.43 -1.09 11.99
CA ALA A 36 -13.13 -1.51 10.77
C ALA A 36 -12.28 -2.40 9.83
N GLY A 37 -11.18 -2.95 10.37
CA GLY A 37 -10.18 -3.69 9.63
C GLY A 37 -9.06 -2.83 9.07
N LEU A 38 -7.89 -3.43 8.91
CA LEU A 38 -6.70 -2.76 8.43
C LEU A 38 -6.65 -2.71 6.90
N VAL A 39 -5.95 -1.73 6.38
CA VAL A 39 -5.68 -1.53 4.95
C VAL A 39 -4.18 -1.60 4.72
N ASP A 40 -3.75 -2.43 3.77
CA ASP A 40 -2.41 -2.39 3.22
C ASP A 40 -2.47 -1.68 1.85
N ALA A 41 -2.02 -0.43 1.82
CA ALA A 41 -2.13 0.41 0.63
C ALA A 41 -0.96 0.23 -0.36
N HIS A 42 0.00 -0.64 -0.07
CA HIS A 42 1.08 -1.04 -0.97
C HIS A 42 1.43 -2.51 -0.73
N ALA A 43 0.60 -3.38 -1.25
CA ALA A 43 0.74 -4.82 -1.14
C ALA A 43 1.09 -5.44 -2.51
N HIS A 44 1.71 -6.62 -2.46
CA HIS A 44 2.05 -7.41 -3.65
C HIS A 44 1.66 -8.88 -3.44
N PRO A 45 0.36 -9.23 -3.45
CA PRO A 45 -0.08 -10.59 -3.12
C PRO A 45 0.43 -11.65 -4.11
N SER A 46 0.75 -11.28 -5.35
CA SER A 46 1.29 -12.18 -6.38
C SER A 46 2.81 -12.03 -6.57
N VAL A 47 3.53 -11.52 -5.59
CA VAL A 47 5.00 -11.45 -5.61
C VAL A 47 5.57 -12.34 -4.52
N ALA A 48 6.49 -13.23 -4.91
CA ALA A 48 7.28 -14.07 -4.02
C ALA A 48 8.77 -13.74 -4.18
N ALA A 49 9.62 -14.28 -3.33
CA ALA A 49 11.06 -14.14 -3.44
C ALA A 49 11.76 -15.49 -3.17
N ASP A 50 12.87 -15.70 -3.86
CA ASP A 50 13.81 -16.81 -3.64
C ASP A 50 15.26 -16.29 -3.72
N GLU A 51 16.25 -17.17 -3.79
CA GLU A 51 17.68 -16.81 -3.91
C GLU A 51 17.99 -15.96 -5.15
N GLY A 52 17.16 -16.04 -6.19
CA GLY A 52 17.26 -15.23 -7.42
C GLY A 52 16.55 -13.87 -7.31
N GLY A 53 16.02 -13.52 -6.15
CA GLY A 53 15.29 -12.27 -5.92
C GLY A 53 13.77 -12.40 -6.11
N PRO A 54 13.04 -11.26 -6.18
CA PRO A 54 11.58 -11.26 -6.31
C PRO A 54 11.13 -11.74 -7.69
N TYR A 55 9.95 -12.40 -7.71
CA TYR A 55 9.33 -12.91 -8.94
C TYR A 55 7.81 -12.91 -8.85
N LEU A 56 7.13 -12.93 -10.01
CA LEU A 56 5.68 -13.09 -10.08
C LEU A 56 5.27 -14.52 -9.78
N ALA A 57 4.48 -14.70 -8.73
CA ALA A 57 3.93 -15.98 -8.30
C ALA A 57 2.53 -16.22 -8.88
N ASP A 58 2.08 -17.45 -8.83
CA ASP A 58 0.80 -17.88 -9.38
C ASP A 58 -0.40 -17.48 -8.50
N ARG A 59 -1.59 -17.83 -8.98
CA ARG A 59 -2.86 -17.57 -8.29
C ARG A 59 -2.95 -18.28 -6.94
N ALA A 60 -2.45 -19.50 -6.81
CA ALA A 60 -2.56 -20.26 -5.56
C ALA A 60 -1.72 -19.61 -4.45
N TYR A 61 -0.51 -19.14 -4.80
CA TYR A 61 0.32 -18.35 -3.89
C TYR A 61 -0.39 -17.05 -3.46
N ALA A 62 -0.94 -16.32 -4.43
CA ALA A 62 -1.62 -15.07 -4.17
C ALA A 62 -2.87 -15.25 -3.28
N GLU A 63 -3.63 -16.33 -3.47
CA GLU A 63 -4.77 -16.68 -2.60
C GLU A 63 -4.33 -16.97 -1.17
N ALA A 64 -3.25 -17.74 -0.99
CA ALA A 64 -2.69 -18.01 0.33
C ALA A 64 -2.20 -16.71 1.03
N LYS A 65 -1.64 -15.76 0.26
CA LYS A 65 -1.29 -14.44 0.79
C LYS A 65 -2.50 -13.61 1.20
N LEU A 66 -3.61 -13.68 0.46
CA LEU A 66 -4.86 -13.03 0.88
C LEU A 66 -5.39 -13.63 2.19
N ASP A 67 -5.29 -14.95 2.39
CA ASP A 67 -5.66 -15.62 3.64
C ASP A 67 -4.74 -15.18 4.81
N GLU A 68 -3.44 -15.02 4.57
CA GLU A 68 -2.47 -14.48 5.53
C GLU A 68 -2.79 -13.03 5.93
N TYR A 69 -3.04 -12.14 4.94
CA TYR A 69 -3.48 -10.76 5.20
C TYR A 69 -4.75 -10.74 6.07
N ALA A 70 -5.75 -11.55 5.69
CA ALA A 70 -7.00 -11.65 6.42
C ALA A 70 -6.80 -12.09 7.88
N ALA A 71 -5.98 -13.14 8.12
CA ALA A 71 -5.68 -13.63 9.46
C ALA A 71 -5.06 -12.57 10.39
N HIS A 72 -4.35 -11.59 9.82
CA HIS A 72 -3.78 -10.45 10.54
C HIS A 72 -4.68 -9.20 10.54
N GLY A 73 -5.97 -9.35 10.21
CA GLY A 73 -6.93 -8.26 10.27
C GLY A 73 -6.86 -7.25 9.13
N VAL A 74 -6.09 -7.53 8.06
CA VAL A 74 -6.11 -6.72 6.83
C VAL A 74 -7.33 -7.12 6.02
N THR A 75 -8.24 -6.19 5.81
CA THR A 75 -9.53 -6.43 5.11
C THR A 75 -9.60 -5.76 3.74
N VAL A 76 -8.64 -4.88 3.45
CA VAL A 76 -8.47 -4.22 2.15
C VAL A 76 -6.99 -4.19 1.79
N ILE A 77 -6.67 -4.47 0.53
CA ILE A 77 -5.34 -4.23 -0.03
C ILE A 77 -5.44 -3.42 -1.32
N ARG A 78 -4.48 -2.53 -1.53
CA ARG A 78 -4.15 -2.00 -2.85
C ARG A 78 -2.96 -2.79 -3.38
N ASP A 79 -3.20 -3.65 -4.38
CA ASP A 79 -2.12 -4.27 -5.13
C ASP A 79 -1.37 -3.19 -5.92
N ALA A 80 -0.12 -2.95 -5.53
CA ALA A 80 0.73 -1.92 -6.12
C ALA A 80 1.56 -2.45 -7.31
N GLY A 81 1.05 -3.48 -7.98
CA GLY A 81 1.63 -4.15 -9.13
C GLY A 81 1.89 -5.63 -8.86
N GLY A 82 1.67 -6.46 -9.89
CA GLY A 82 1.79 -7.90 -9.76
C GLY A 82 1.45 -8.64 -11.05
N LEU A 83 1.06 -9.91 -10.91
CA LEU A 83 0.53 -10.70 -12.01
C LEU A 83 -0.91 -10.25 -12.31
N ASN A 84 -1.07 -9.40 -13.33
CA ASN A 84 -2.32 -8.70 -13.61
C ASN A 84 -3.53 -9.62 -13.78
N THR A 85 -3.37 -10.78 -14.43
CA THR A 85 -4.45 -11.77 -14.60
C THR A 85 -4.98 -12.32 -13.28
N VAL A 86 -4.16 -12.29 -12.22
CA VAL A 86 -4.51 -12.74 -10.87
C VAL A 86 -5.13 -11.59 -10.08
N THR A 87 -4.41 -10.48 -9.93
CA THR A 87 -4.80 -9.39 -9.03
C THR A 87 -6.02 -8.61 -9.53
N ILE A 88 -6.11 -8.36 -10.85
CA ILE A 88 -7.32 -7.81 -11.47
C ILE A 88 -8.49 -8.81 -11.35
N GLY A 89 -8.22 -10.11 -11.43
CA GLY A 89 -9.24 -11.15 -11.20
C GLY A 89 -9.84 -11.08 -9.80
N PHE A 90 -9.02 -10.85 -8.77
CA PHE A 90 -9.49 -10.66 -7.39
C PHE A 90 -10.29 -9.36 -7.22
N ALA A 91 -9.84 -8.26 -7.85
CA ALA A 91 -10.57 -7.00 -7.83
C ALA A 91 -11.98 -7.11 -8.44
N LYS A 92 -12.12 -7.85 -9.54
CA LYS A 92 -13.40 -8.07 -10.23
C LYS A 92 -14.34 -9.03 -9.50
N ALA A 93 -13.80 -10.01 -8.79
CA ALA A 93 -14.57 -11.06 -8.11
C ALA A 93 -14.09 -11.21 -6.66
N PRO A 94 -14.48 -10.28 -5.75
CA PRO A 94 -14.10 -10.34 -4.36
C PRO A 94 -14.58 -11.62 -3.68
N MET A 95 -13.66 -12.34 -3.03
CA MET A 95 -13.92 -13.62 -2.39
C MET A 95 -14.41 -13.43 -0.94
N PRO A 96 -15.46 -14.14 -0.49
CA PRO A 96 -15.93 -14.07 0.90
C PRO A 96 -14.80 -14.40 1.89
N GLY A 97 -14.70 -13.63 3.00
CA GLY A 97 -13.70 -13.84 4.05
C GLY A 97 -12.27 -13.45 3.68
N ARG A 98 -12.02 -12.94 2.48
CA ARG A 98 -10.71 -12.43 2.05
C ARG A 98 -10.75 -10.92 1.85
N PRO A 99 -9.59 -10.21 1.91
CA PRO A 99 -9.53 -8.77 1.68
C PRO A 99 -10.14 -8.35 0.34
N ILE A 100 -10.72 -7.15 0.31
CA ILE A 100 -11.03 -6.47 -0.95
C ILE A 100 -9.70 -6.08 -1.59
N VAL A 101 -9.58 -6.33 -2.89
CA VAL A 101 -8.40 -5.95 -3.68
C VAL A 101 -8.75 -4.81 -4.61
N THR A 102 -7.95 -3.73 -4.60
CA THR A 102 -7.88 -2.77 -5.70
C THR A 102 -6.59 -3.00 -6.45
N ALA A 103 -6.63 -3.16 -7.77
CA ALA A 103 -5.50 -3.65 -8.54
C ALA A 103 -4.91 -2.58 -9.45
N ALA A 104 -3.57 -2.53 -9.49
CA ALA A 104 -2.80 -1.71 -10.43
C ALA A 104 -2.39 -2.47 -11.71
N GLY A 105 -2.59 -3.78 -11.75
CA GLY A 105 -2.14 -4.59 -12.87
C GLY A 105 -0.64 -4.83 -12.89
N ARG A 106 0.00 -4.78 -14.06
CA ARG A 106 1.44 -5.00 -14.19
C ARG A 106 2.26 -3.82 -13.67
N PHE A 107 3.52 -4.10 -13.31
CA PHE A 107 4.54 -3.05 -13.20
C PHE A 107 4.88 -2.54 -14.59
N LEU A 108 4.75 -1.24 -14.82
CA LEU A 108 5.13 -0.61 -16.09
C LEU A 108 6.51 0.05 -15.94
N ALA A 109 7.50 -0.51 -16.64
CA ALA A 109 8.88 -0.03 -16.67
C ALA A 109 9.52 -0.37 -18.03
N PRO A 110 10.49 0.42 -18.52
CA PRO A 110 11.21 0.09 -19.74
C PRO A 110 12.20 -1.08 -19.51
N PRO A 111 12.77 -1.66 -20.57
CA PRO A 111 13.77 -2.73 -20.46
C PRO A 111 14.88 -2.36 -19.47
N SER A 112 15.30 -3.33 -18.66
CA SER A 112 16.37 -3.21 -17.67
C SER A 112 16.17 -2.14 -16.57
N ARG A 113 14.95 -1.66 -16.39
CA ARG A 113 14.63 -0.61 -15.40
C ARG A 113 13.68 -1.10 -14.31
N TYR A 114 13.72 -2.37 -13.97
CA TYR A 114 13.10 -2.99 -12.79
C TYR A 114 13.63 -4.42 -12.59
N PHE A 115 13.20 -5.07 -11.51
CA PHE A 115 13.58 -6.45 -11.20
C PHE A 115 13.17 -7.41 -12.32
N PRO A 116 14.10 -8.17 -12.93
CA PRO A 116 13.85 -8.87 -14.20
C PRO A 116 12.72 -9.91 -14.17
N ARG A 117 12.45 -10.49 -12.98
CA ARG A 117 11.44 -11.57 -12.81
C ARG A 117 10.06 -11.04 -12.40
N MET A 118 9.90 -9.71 -12.25
CA MET A 118 8.67 -9.09 -11.77
C MET A 118 7.83 -8.43 -12.87
N PHE A 119 8.36 -8.22 -14.07
CA PHE A 119 7.65 -7.46 -15.10
C PHE A 119 7.96 -7.92 -16.51
N SER A 120 7.09 -7.53 -17.46
CA SER A 120 7.37 -7.55 -18.88
C SER A 120 7.70 -6.14 -19.33
N PRO A 121 8.87 -5.90 -19.96
CA PRO A 121 9.29 -4.55 -20.33
C PRO A 121 8.28 -3.81 -21.21
N THR A 122 8.09 -2.53 -20.91
CA THR A 122 7.21 -1.62 -21.64
C THR A 122 8.00 -0.41 -22.07
N SER A 123 8.36 -0.30 -23.36
CA SER A 123 9.08 0.87 -23.89
C SER A 123 8.21 2.13 -23.88
N ALA A 124 8.83 3.31 -23.97
CA ALA A 124 8.12 4.59 -23.88
C ALA A 124 7.03 4.75 -24.98
N ASP A 125 7.28 4.27 -26.20
CA ASP A 125 6.32 4.28 -27.29
C ASP A 125 5.11 3.34 -27.06
N ARG A 126 5.25 2.33 -26.19
CA ARG A 126 4.19 1.37 -25.84
C ARG A 126 3.48 1.68 -24.54
N LEU A 127 3.97 2.65 -23.73
CA LEU A 127 3.45 2.92 -22.40
C LEU A 127 1.96 3.27 -22.40
N LEU A 128 1.52 4.16 -23.31
CA LEU A 128 0.12 4.58 -23.35
C LEU A 128 -0.82 3.46 -23.79
N ASP A 129 -0.39 2.55 -24.64
CA ASP A 129 -1.16 1.37 -25.02
C ASP A 129 -1.24 0.40 -23.84
N ALA A 130 -0.12 0.13 -23.15
CA ALA A 130 -0.10 -0.71 -21.98
C ALA A 130 -1.03 -0.18 -20.86
N ILE A 131 -1.08 1.13 -20.63
CA ILE A 131 -2.04 1.76 -19.71
C ILE A 131 -3.48 1.45 -20.11
N ARG A 132 -3.83 1.61 -21.39
CA ARG A 132 -5.18 1.28 -21.89
C ARG A 132 -5.51 -0.19 -21.68
N ASP A 133 -4.57 -1.08 -21.94
CA ASP A 133 -4.75 -2.53 -21.81
C ASP A 133 -5.03 -2.91 -20.35
N GLU A 134 -4.26 -2.38 -19.38
CA GLU A 134 -4.46 -2.65 -17.95
C GLU A 134 -5.82 -2.13 -17.46
N ILE A 135 -6.20 -0.90 -17.84
CA ILE A 135 -7.49 -0.31 -17.47
C ILE A 135 -8.64 -1.08 -18.12
N ALA A 136 -8.52 -1.44 -19.40
CA ALA A 136 -9.52 -2.27 -20.09
C ALA A 136 -9.64 -3.66 -19.45
N ALA A 137 -8.54 -4.22 -18.96
CA ALA A 137 -8.53 -5.46 -18.18
C ALA A 137 -9.22 -5.30 -16.80
N GLY A 138 -9.39 -4.07 -16.29
CA GLY A 138 -10.09 -3.74 -15.05
C GLY A 138 -9.21 -3.22 -13.92
N ALA A 139 -7.99 -2.81 -14.21
CA ALA A 139 -7.16 -2.11 -13.26
C ALA A 139 -7.79 -0.76 -12.87
N GLN A 140 -7.79 -0.46 -11.59
CA GLN A 140 -8.31 0.80 -11.02
C GLN A 140 -7.18 1.81 -10.77
N TRP A 141 -5.98 1.29 -10.74
CA TRP A 141 -4.72 1.99 -10.58
C TRP A 141 -3.78 1.62 -11.72
N ILE A 142 -2.82 2.47 -11.99
CA ILE A 142 -1.68 2.16 -12.86
C ILE A 142 -0.41 2.31 -12.04
N LYS A 143 0.41 1.26 -11.97
CA LYS A 143 1.72 1.30 -11.31
C LYS A 143 2.80 1.54 -12.34
N ILE A 144 3.44 2.70 -12.24
CA ILE A 144 4.65 3.03 -13.01
C ILE A 144 5.85 3.00 -12.08
N ILE A 145 6.93 2.40 -12.53
CA ILE A 145 8.25 2.57 -11.91
C ILE A 145 8.79 3.89 -12.45
N GLY A 146 8.76 4.93 -11.62
CA GLY A 146 9.10 6.30 -12.04
C GLY A 146 10.60 6.53 -12.14
N ASP A 147 11.36 5.94 -11.22
CA ASP A 147 12.81 5.93 -11.23
C ASP A 147 13.33 4.56 -10.79
N PHE A 148 14.43 4.13 -11.34
CA PHE A 148 15.11 2.89 -10.96
C PHE A 148 16.53 2.88 -11.54
N PRO A 149 17.52 2.23 -10.92
CA PRO A 149 18.82 2.02 -11.54
C PRO A 149 18.72 1.10 -12.77
N ASP A 150 19.66 1.21 -13.69
CA ASP A 150 19.82 0.20 -14.72
C ASP A 150 20.10 -1.16 -14.08
N TRP A 151 19.53 -2.23 -14.63
CA TRP A 151 19.70 -3.58 -14.14
C TRP A 151 20.52 -4.40 -15.13
N GLY A 152 21.76 -4.70 -14.76
CA GLY A 152 22.66 -5.56 -15.52
C GLY A 152 22.62 -7.03 -15.05
N ASP A 153 23.45 -7.87 -15.64
CA ASP A 153 23.52 -9.30 -15.32
C ASP A 153 23.92 -9.57 -13.86
N ALA A 154 24.67 -8.65 -13.24
CA ALA A 154 25.13 -8.75 -11.86
C ALA A 154 24.23 -8.01 -10.85
N GLY A 155 23.09 -7.49 -11.27
CA GLY A 155 22.18 -6.68 -10.44
C GLY A 155 22.21 -5.19 -10.82
N PRO A 156 21.82 -4.29 -9.89
CA PRO A 156 21.72 -2.86 -10.19
C PRO A 156 23.10 -2.26 -10.52
N VAL A 157 23.14 -1.45 -11.57
CA VAL A 157 24.36 -0.72 -11.98
C VAL A 157 24.55 0.47 -11.04
N PRO A 158 25.70 0.63 -10.38
CA PRO A 158 25.97 1.76 -9.51
C PRO A 158 25.78 3.10 -10.23
N ASP A 159 25.29 4.11 -9.51
CA ASP A 159 25.12 5.51 -9.97
C ASP A 159 24.26 5.69 -11.22
N SER A 160 23.43 4.69 -11.58
CA SER A 160 22.52 4.73 -12.73
C SER A 160 21.07 5.06 -12.37
N LEU A 161 20.78 5.43 -11.11
CA LEU A 161 19.43 5.83 -10.70
C LEU A 161 18.99 7.09 -11.43
N ASP A 162 17.94 6.95 -12.24
CA ASP A 162 17.37 8.04 -13.04
C ASP A 162 15.89 7.76 -13.34
N LEU A 163 15.17 8.73 -13.90
CA LEU A 163 13.82 8.54 -14.39
C LEU A 163 13.78 7.41 -15.44
N THR A 164 12.79 6.55 -15.34
CA THR A 164 12.61 5.42 -16.28
C THR A 164 12.01 5.86 -17.61
N TYR A 165 11.16 6.89 -17.57
CA TYR A 165 10.59 7.56 -18.75
C TYR A 165 10.83 9.06 -18.63
N ASP A 166 10.93 9.75 -19.76
CA ASP A 166 11.04 11.20 -19.74
C ASP A 166 9.76 11.88 -19.22
N MET A 167 9.90 13.11 -18.73
CA MET A 167 8.80 13.87 -18.13
C MET A 167 7.62 14.09 -19.07
N HIS A 168 7.88 14.26 -20.38
CA HIS A 168 6.80 14.40 -21.38
C HIS A 168 5.97 13.12 -21.50
N THR A 169 6.63 11.96 -21.49
CA THR A 169 5.97 10.64 -21.53
C THR A 169 5.16 10.41 -20.24
N LEU A 170 5.71 10.77 -19.08
CA LEU A 170 5.02 10.64 -17.79
C LEU A 170 3.80 11.56 -17.69
N ASP A 171 3.92 12.82 -18.15
CA ASP A 171 2.79 13.77 -18.17
C ASP A 171 1.63 13.22 -19.03
N ARG A 172 1.92 12.74 -20.24
CA ARG A 172 0.92 12.10 -21.10
C ARG A 172 0.31 10.85 -20.48
N ALA A 173 1.10 10.08 -19.73
CA ALA A 173 0.61 8.90 -19.03
C ALA A 173 -0.37 9.29 -17.93
N VAL A 174 -0.06 10.29 -17.09
CA VAL A 174 -0.96 10.81 -16.06
C VAL A 174 -2.27 11.30 -16.66
N GLN A 175 -2.20 12.14 -17.71
CA GLN A 175 -3.39 12.66 -18.39
C GLN A 175 -4.27 11.53 -18.95
N LEU A 176 -3.67 10.50 -19.55
CA LEU A 176 -4.39 9.35 -20.07
C LEU A 176 -5.08 8.56 -18.93
N VAL A 177 -4.36 8.25 -17.85
CA VAL A 177 -4.88 7.53 -16.70
C VAL A 177 -6.11 8.24 -16.13
N HIS A 178 -6.01 9.56 -15.91
CA HIS A 178 -7.12 10.38 -15.41
C HIS A 178 -8.29 10.43 -16.39
N SER A 179 -8.03 10.57 -17.70
CA SER A 179 -9.07 10.59 -18.74
C SER A 179 -9.89 9.29 -18.81
N LEU A 180 -9.28 8.19 -18.37
CA LEU A 180 -9.91 6.86 -18.29
C LEU A 180 -10.52 6.54 -16.93
N GLY A 181 -10.50 7.50 -15.98
CA GLY A 181 -11.09 7.36 -14.66
C GLY A 181 -10.30 6.50 -13.67
N ALA A 182 -9.04 6.20 -13.98
CA ALA A 182 -8.11 5.51 -13.09
C ALA A 182 -7.18 6.50 -12.36
N ARG A 183 -6.34 6.00 -11.44
CA ARG A 183 -5.33 6.77 -10.72
C ARG A 183 -3.94 6.18 -10.91
N MET A 184 -2.90 7.00 -10.74
CA MET A 184 -1.51 6.60 -10.91
C MET A 184 -0.80 6.46 -9.56
N ALA A 185 -0.17 5.32 -9.34
CA ALA A 185 0.80 5.06 -8.28
C ALA A 185 2.21 5.00 -8.90
N LEU A 186 3.11 5.83 -8.39
CA LEU A 186 4.46 5.97 -8.95
C LEU A 186 5.52 5.56 -7.92
N HIS A 187 6.37 4.57 -8.23
CA HIS A 187 7.59 4.29 -7.49
C HIS A 187 8.54 5.48 -7.65
N SER A 188 9.00 6.09 -6.57
CA SER A 188 9.83 7.29 -6.62
C SER A 188 10.83 7.36 -5.48
N ASN A 189 12.10 7.51 -5.83
CA ASN A 189 13.23 7.73 -4.90
C ASN A 189 14.03 8.98 -5.23
N LEU A 190 13.74 9.63 -6.36
CA LEU A 190 14.33 10.89 -6.78
C LEU A 190 13.47 12.09 -6.35
N PRO A 191 14.01 13.34 -6.39
CA PRO A 191 13.23 14.55 -6.20
C PRO A 191 12.00 14.58 -7.12
N ALA A 192 10.83 14.92 -6.57
CA ALA A 192 9.54 14.63 -7.18
C ALA A 192 8.74 15.86 -7.63
N SER A 193 9.30 17.06 -7.58
CA SER A 193 8.57 18.33 -7.81
C SER A 193 7.84 18.36 -9.16
N ASP A 194 8.52 17.95 -10.23
CA ASP A 194 7.91 17.89 -11.56
C ASP A 194 6.84 16.79 -11.65
N LEU A 195 7.04 15.65 -10.95
CA LEU A 195 6.09 14.54 -10.89
C LEU A 195 4.83 14.93 -10.10
N VAL A 196 4.99 15.70 -9.03
CA VAL A 196 3.86 16.30 -8.29
C VAL A 196 3.12 17.28 -9.18
N ALA A 197 3.84 18.13 -9.94
CA ALA A 197 3.25 19.13 -10.82
C ALA A 197 2.40 18.54 -11.94
N ILE A 198 2.81 17.44 -12.55
CA ILE A 198 2.03 16.76 -13.61
C ILE A 198 0.82 15.97 -13.08
N GLY A 199 0.68 15.81 -11.77
CA GLY A 199 -0.55 15.27 -11.17
C GLY A 199 -0.50 13.80 -10.77
N VAL A 200 0.67 13.19 -10.50
CA VAL A 200 0.76 11.82 -9.96
C VAL A 200 -0.05 11.70 -8.66
N ASP A 201 -0.96 10.73 -8.56
CA ASP A 201 -1.91 10.63 -7.46
C ASP A 201 -1.31 10.10 -6.16
N SER A 202 -0.43 9.10 -6.25
CA SER A 202 0.18 8.42 -5.09
C SER A 202 1.66 8.18 -5.33
N PHE A 203 2.48 8.69 -4.41
CA PHE A 203 3.92 8.41 -4.39
C PHE A 203 4.19 7.20 -3.50
N GLU A 204 4.87 6.22 -4.07
CA GLU A 204 5.27 5.01 -3.37
C GLU A 204 6.75 5.15 -2.99
N HIS A 205 7.09 4.81 -1.76
CA HIS A 205 8.36 5.10 -1.10
C HIS A 205 8.59 6.60 -0.89
N GLY A 206 8.74 7.40 -1.95
CA GLY A 206 8.85 8.85 -1.88
C GLY A 206 10.04 9.33 -1.05
N THR A 207 11.19 8.62 -1.13
CA THR A 207 12.33 8.80 -0.24
C THR A 207 13.06 10.13 -0.38
N ALA A 208 12.73 10.92 -1.40
CA ALA A 208 13.29 12.25 -1.64
C ALA A 208 12.20 13.35 -1.75
N LEU A 209 10.98 13.09 -1.29
CA LEU A 209 9.94 14.14 -1.22
C LEU A 209 10.38 15.28 -0.31
N THR A 210 10.26 16.51 -0.79
CA THR A 210 10.60 17.73 -0.04
C THR A 210 9.38 18.31 0.68
N ARG A 211 9.57 19.36 1.50
CA ARG A 211 8.48 20.11 2.13
C ARG A 211 7.57 20.77 1.10
N GLU A 212 8.14 21.28 0.01
CA GLU A 212 7.41 21.87 -1.10
C GLU A 212 6.57 20.82 -1.83
N ASP A 213 7.14 19.65 -2.06
CA ASP A 213 6.44 18.53 -2.72
C ASP A 213 5.22 18.08 -1.91
N VAL A 214 5.37 17.86 -0.60
CA VAL A 214 4.24 17.42 0.24
C VAL A 214 3.21 18.53 0.42
N HIS A 215 3.60 19.81 0.42
CA HIS A 215 2.64 20.91 0.42
C HIS A 215 1.80 20.92 -0.87
N ALA A 216 2.44 20.82 -2.03
CA ALA A 216 1.74 20.77 -3.32
C ALA A 216 0.88 19.50 -3.46
N LEU A 217 1.39 18.35 -3.00
CA LEU A 217 0.68 17.08 -3.00
C LEU A 217 -0.58 17.13 -2.12
N GLY A 218 -0.47 17.67 -0.90
CA GLY A 218 -1.59 17.84 0.03
C GLY A 218 -2.66 18.78 -0.49
N ALA A 219 -2.26 19.90 -1.12
CA ALA A 219 -3.18 20.88 -1.68
C ALA A 219 -4.13 20.29 -2.74
N ARG A 220 -3.74 19.20 -3.42
CA ARG A 220 -4.55 18.51 -4.41
C ARG A 220 -5.14 17.18 -3.90
N GLY A 221 -4.96 16.85 -2.61
CA GLY A 221 -5.48 15.62 -2.01
C GLY A 221 -4.76 14.34 -2.42
N GLY A 222 -3.50 14.46 -2.85
CA GLY A 222 -2.66 13.33 -3.23
C GLY A 222 -2.19 12.50 -2.02
N ALA A 223 -1.60 11.34 -2.28
CA ALA A 223 -1.16 10.40 -1.26
C ALA A 223 0.34 10.11 -1.30
N TRP A 224 0.84 9.70 -0.14
CA TRP A 224 2.18 9.15 0.03
C TRP A 224 2.12 7.85 0.83
N THR A 225 2.64 6.75 0.26
CA THR A 225 2.79 5.46 0.93
C THR A 225 4.29 5.22 1.15
N PRO A 226 4.84 5.57 2.31
CA PRO A 226 6.29 5.60 2.53
C PRO A 226 6.95 4.23 2.61
N THR A 227 6.17 3.15 2.86
CA THR A 227 6.68 1.77 2.96
C THR A 227 7.94 1.67 3.81
N LEU A 228 7.88 2.24 5.01
CA LEU A 228 9.06 2.37 5.88
C LEU A 228 9.72 1.05 6.21
N GLY A 229 8.94 -0.04 6.29
CA GLY A 229 9.47 -1.38 6.49
C GLY A 229 10.45 -1.80 5.40
N ALA A 230 10.15 -1.49 4.14
CA ALA A 230 11.04 -1.75 3.01
C ALA A 230 12.19 -0.74 2.92
N VAL A 231 11.87 0.55 3.01
CA VAL A 231 12.87 1.65 2.92
C VAL A 231 13.94 1.55 4.02
N LEU A 232 13.58 1.09 5.20
CA LEU A 232 14.46 0.99 6.37
C LEU A 232 14.95 -0.44 6.64
N ALA A 233 14.77 -1.38 5.69
CA ALA A 233 15.12 -2.79 5.89
C ALA A 233 16.62 -3.03 6.15
N HIS A 234 17.50 -2.13 5.70
CA HIS A 234 18.95 -2.25 5.84
C HIS A 234 19.52 -1.59 7.11
N HIS A 235 18.72 -1.40 8.16
CA HIS A 235 19.18 -0.76 9.40
C HIS A 235 20.27 -1.56 10.13
N ASP A 236 20.27 -2.90 10.01
CA ASP A 236 21.26 -3.82 10.56
C ASP A 236 22.15 -4.46 9.48
N ASP A 237 22.22 -3.86 8.29
CA ASP A 237 23.05 -4.39 7.19
C ASP A 237 24.53 -4.50 7.60
N PRO A 238 25.26 -5.56 7.24
CA PRO A 238 26.69 -5.68 7.51
C PRO A 238 27.50 -4.54 6.88
N ASP A 239 27.07 -3.98 5.75
CA ASP A 239 27.72 -2.82 5.13
C ASP A 239 27.42 -1.50 5.89
N PRO A 240 28.45 -0.83 6.43
CA PRO A 240 28.30 0.45 7.10
C PRO A 240 27.70 1.57 6.22
N ALA A 241 27.94 1.52 4.90
CA ALA A 241 27.40 2.51 3.97
C ALA A 241 25.87 2.35 3.86
N MET A 242 25.38 1.11 3.80
CA MET A 242 23.95 0.83 3.79
C MET A 242 23.27 1.25 5.09
N ARG A 243 23.86 0.96 6.25
CA ARG A 243 23.35 1.43 7.54
C ARG A 243 23.29 2.96 7.61
N THR A 244 24.33 3.65 7.15
CA THR A 244 24.37 5.13 7.13
C THR A 244 23.28 5.69 6.24
N ARG A 245 23.11 5.14 5.04
CA ARG A 245 22.03 5.54 4.12
C ARG A 245 20.65 5.33 4.75
N THR A 246 20.42 4.18 5.37
CA THR A 246 19.15 3.87 6.04
C THR A 246 18.86 4.81 7.20
N ALA A 247 19.90 5.19 7.98
CA ALA A 247 19.75 6.19 9.03
C ALA A 247 19.38 7.58 8.48
N GLN A 248 19.97 7.99 7.36
CA GLN A 248 19.62 9.25 6.67
C GLN A 248 18.17 9.22 6.15
N LEU A 249 17.71 8.11 5.57
CA LEU A 249 16.32 7.94 5.12
C LEU A 249 15.33 8.00 6.31
N ARG A 250 15.69 7.43 7.45
CA ARG A 250 14.89 7.52 8.68
C ARG A 250 14.77 8.96 9.18
N GLU A 251 15.87 9.72 9.23
CA GLU A 251 15.84 11.13 9.63
C GLU A 251 15.03 11.97 8.65
N HIS A 252 15.16 11.73 7.36
CA HIS A 252 14.35 12.38 6.34
C HIS A 252 12.86 12.08 6.54
N ALA A 253 12.49 10.82 6.76
CA ALA A 253 11.11 10.44 7.04
C ALA A 253 10.57 11.13 8.30
N ARG A 254 11.37 11.22 9.38
CA ARG A 254 11.01 11.95 10.62
C ARG A 254 10.79 13.44 10.41
N GLU A 255 11.49 14.03 9.47
CA GLU A 255 11.27 15.44 9.11
C GLU A 255 10.01 15.64 8.27
N ILE A 256 9.81 14.80 7.25
CA ILE A 256 8.80 15.05 6.21
C ILE A 256 7.42 14.49 6.56
N LEU A 257 7.32 13.33 7.23
CA LEU A 257 6.02 12.72 7.53
C LEU A 257 5.07 13.59 8.37
N PRO A 258 5.51 14.19 9.50
CA PRO A 258 4.63 15.09 10.26
C PRO A 258 4.21 16.31 9.45
N HIS A 259 5.10 16.83 8.60
CA HIS A 259 4.80 17.96 7.74
C HIS A 259 3.79 17.57 6.64
N ALA A 260 3.96 16.41 6.03
CA ALA A 260 3.02 15.88 5.02
C ALA A 260 1.60 15.73 5.61
N ALA A 261 1.49 15.15 6.80
CA ALA A 261 0.21 15.02 7.51
C ALA A 261 -0.41 16.40 7.81
N ALA A 262 0.38 17.37 8.25
CA ALA A 262 -0.07 18.73 8.52
C ALA A 262 -0.52 19.48 7.25
N CYS A 263 0.07 19.19 6.11
CA CYS A 263 -0.31 19.74 4.80
C CYS A 263 -1.51 19.05 4.15
N GLY A 264 -2.07 17.99 4.77
CA GLY A 264 -3.22 17.27 4.25
C GLY A 264 -2.89 16.18 3.23
N VAL A 265 -1.62 15.79 3.10
CA VAL A 265 -1.25 14.59 2.32
C VAL A 265 -1.93 13.38 2.94
N ARG A 266 -2.50 12.51 2.12
CA ARG A 266 -3.01 11.22 2.55
C ARG A 266 -1.84 10.27 2.78
N VAL A 267 -1.28 10.26 4.00
CA VAL A 267 -0.26 9.27 4.35
C VAL A 267 -0.93 7.92 4.52
N LEU A 268 -0.44 6.91 3.78
CA LEU A 268 -1.01 5.56 3.76
C LEU A 268 0.03 4.56 4.27
N ALA A 269 -0.42 3.55 5.02
CA ALA A 269 0.44 2.45 5.41
C ALA A 269 0.50 1.40 4.28
N GLY A 270 1.71 0.91 3.98
CA GLY A 270 1.95 -0.11 2.97
C GLY A 270 3.16 -0.97 3.30
N THR A 271 3.05 -2.29 3.12
CA THR A 271 4.08 -3.25 3.56
C THR A 271 5.15 -3.53 2.52
N ASP A 272 4.85 -3.31 1.25
CA ASP A 272 5.72 -3.66 0.11
C ASP A 272 6.17 -5.13 0.11
N ALA A 273 5.33 -6.03 0.65
CA ALA A 273 5.62 -7.44 0.88
C ALA A 273 6.88 -7.73 1.75
N VAL A 274 7.45 -6.72 2.40
CA VAL A 274 8.69 -6.82 3.20
C VAL A 274 8.40 -6.95 4.69
N THR A 275 7.31 -6.33 5.17
CA THR A 275 6.98 -6.26 6.59
C THR A 275 5.50 -6.59 6.86
N THR A 276 5.06 -6.45 8.10
CA THR A 276 3.64 -6.52 8.47
C THR A 276 3.04 -5.12 8.59
N ILE A 277 1.72 -5.01 8.42
CA ILE A 277 1.02 -3.73 8.56
C ILE A 277 1.15 -3.16 9.99
N ALA A 278 1.20 -4.01 11.00
CA ALA A 278 1.45 -3.60 12.39
C ALA A 278 2.83 -2.95 12.56
N LYS A 279 3.85 -3.52 11.92
CA LYS A 279 5.21 -2.96 11.93
C LYS A 279 5.28 -1.63 11.17
N GLU A 280 4.59 -1.52 10.04
CA GLU A 280 4.51 -0.26 9.28
C GLU A 280 3.84 0.83 10.12
N ILE A 281 2.72 0.55 10.81
CA ILE A 281 2.07 1.47 11.74
C ILE A 281 3.04 1.94 12.83
N ALA A 282 3.80 1.02 13.44
CA ALA A 282 4.79 1.35 14.45
C ALA A 282 5.91 2.25 13.89
N LEU A 283 6.38 2.00 12.67
CA LEU A 283 7.40 2.81 12.01
C LEU A 283 6.89 4.21 11.64
N LEU A 284 5.63 4.34 11.20
CA LEU A 284 5.00 5.64 10.97
C LEU A 284 4.97 6.47 12.26
N ALA A 285 4.63 5.86 13.40
CA ALA A 285 4.67 6.53 14.70
C ALA A 285 6.10 6.89 15.14
N ASP A 286 7.08 5.99 14.95
CA ASP A 286 8.50 6.25 15.22
C ASP A 286 9.05 7.40 14.35
N CYS A 287 8.51 7.58 13.16
CA CYS A 287 8.85 8.66 12.25
C CYS A 287 7.99 9.93 12.44
N GLY A 288 7.24 10.04 13.54
CA GLY A 288 6.68 11.31 14.02
C GLY A 288 5.20 11.54 13.73
N LEU A 289 4.48 10.58 13.17
CA LEU A 289 3.02 10.63 13.20
C LEU A 289 2.50 10.34 14.62
N THR A 290 1.33 10.86 14.99
CA THR A 290 0.67 10.38 16.20
C THR A 290 0.21 8.92 16.02
N VAL A 291 -0.04 8.23 17.12
CA VAL A 291 -0.54 6.84 17.06
C VAL A 291 -1.87 6.77 16.30
N GLU A 292 -2.75 7.74 16.53
CA GLU A 292 -4.03 7.86 15.83
C GLU A 292 -3.84 8.09 14.32
N GLN A 293 -2.90 8.94 13.93
CA GLN A 293 -2.57 9.16 12.52
C GLN A 293 -1.99 7.90 11.88
N SER A 294 -1.14 7.17 12.60
CA SER A 294 -0.53 5.93 12.11
C SER A 294 -1.56 4.81 11.95
N LEU A 295 -2.51 4.69 12.89
CA LEU A 295 -3.64 3.77 12.76
C LEU A 295 -4.58 4.19 11.61
N ALA A 296 -4.87 5.48 11.49
CA ALA A 296 -5.70 5.99 10.40
C ALA A 296 -5.07 5.77 9.02
N ALA A 297 -3.73 5.83 8.92
CA ALA A 297 -3.00 5.53 7.68
C ALA A 297 -3.19 4.09 7.19
N ALA A 298 -3.43 3.14 8.11
CA ALA A 298 -3.82 1.76 7.82
C ALA A 298 -5.32 1.49 8.03
N GLY A 299 -6.15 2.53 8.11
CA GLY A 299 -7.57 2.42 8.44
C GLY A 299 -8.41 3.43 7.68
N SER A 300 -8.99 4.39 8.40
CA SER A 300 -9.96 5.36 7.84
C SER A 300 -9.36 6.20 6.70
N THR A 301 -8.15 6.75 6.86
CA THR A 301 -7.50 7.54 5.81
C THR A 301 -7.29 6.74 4.52
N ALA A 302 -6.81 5.49 4.64
CA ALA A 302 -6.59 4.64 3.48
C ALA A 302 -7.91 4.22 2.82
N ARG A 303 -8.93 3.85 3.61
CA ARG A 303 -10.25 3.51 3.08
C ARG A 303 -10.90 4.69 2.33
N ASP A 304 -10.88 5.87 2.93
CA ASP A 304 -11.41 7.08 2.30
C ASP A 304 -10.68 7.39 0.99
N TYR A 305 -9.35 7.29 1.00
CA TYR A 305 -8.55 7.53 -0.19
C TYR A 305 -8.80 6.49 -1.29
N LEU A 306 -8.97 5.22 -0.93
CA LEU A 306 -9.29 4.16 -1.88
C LEU A 306 -10.77 4.12 -2.28
N GLY A 307 -11.64 4.84 -1.58
CA GLY A 307 -13.09 4.85 -1.81
C GLY A 307 -13.77 3.55 -1.40
N ILE A 308 -13.28 2.87 -0.36
CA ILE A 308 -13.79 1.57 0.08
C ILE A 308 -14.52 1.70 1.42
N SER A 309 -15.82 1.39 1.41
CA SER A 309 -16.64 1.35 2.61
C SER A 309 -16.15 0.30 3.61
N PRO A 310 -16.17 0.60 4.92
CA PRO A 310 -15.89 -0.37 5.97
C PRO A 310 -17.08 -1.30 6.29
N GLU A 311 -18.17 -1.22 5.55
CA GLU A 311 -19.38 -1.99 5.81
C GLU A 311 -19.14 -3.51 5.79
N GLY A 312 -19.52 -4.16 6.91
CA GLY A 312 -19.38 -5.60 7.04
C GLY A 312 -18.02 -6.07 7.54
N ASP A 313 -17.06 -5.17 7.77
CA ASP A 313 -15.76 -5.48 8.32
C ASP A 313 -15.66 -5.08 9.81
N ILE A 314 -15.08 -5.93 10.63
CA ILE A 314 -14.67 -5.64 12.00
C ILE A 314 -13.52 -6.56 12.42
N VAL A 315 -12.51 -5.98 13.05
CA VAL A 315 -11.39 -6.70 13.65
C VAL A 315 -11.31 -6.30 15.11
N THR A 316 -11.33 -7.27 16.02
CA THR A 316 -11.33 -7.02 17.46
C THR A 316 -10.04 -7.41 18.12
N TYR A 317 -9.73 -6.81 19.26
CA TYR A 317 -8.49 -7.00 20.03
C TYR A 317 -8.79 -7.03 21.52
N ASP A 318 -8.04 -7.84 22.28
CA ASP A 318 -8.17 -7.93 23.73
C ASP A 318 -7.51 -6.76 24.48
N ALA A 319 -6.53 -6.12 23.85
CA ALA A 319 -5.81 -4.96 24.40
C ALA A 319 -5.85 -3.79 23.40
N ASP A 320 -5.56 -2.58 23.91
CA ASP A 320 -5.59 -1.35 23.10
C ASP A 320 -4.36 -1.24 22.19
N PRO A 321 -4.52 -1.33 20.86
CA PRO A 321 -3.41 -1.19 19.91
C PRO A 321 -2.72 0.19 19.93
N ARG A 322 -3.38 1.21 20.49
CA ARG A 322 -2.76 2.54 20.66
C ARG A 322 -1.62 2.52 21.66
N SER A 323 -1.68 1.59 22.64
CA SER A 323 -0.63 1.42 23.62
C SER A 323 0.58 0.63 23.10
N ASN A 324 0.35 -0.30 22.17
CA ASN A 324 1.37 -1.12 21.52
C ASN A 324 0.85 -1.63 20.17
N PRO A 325 1.35 -1.15 19.02
CA PRO A 325 0.95 -1.62 17.70
C PRO A 325 1.16 -3.11 17.43
N GLU A 326 2.05 -3.80 18.16
CA GLU A 326 2.23 -5.25 18.00
C GLU A 326 0.96 -6.06 18.30
N ILE A 327 0.04 -5.50 19.10
CA ILE A 327 -1.27 -6.11 19.37
C ILE A 327 -2.05 -6.37 18.08
N LEU A 328 -1.85 -5.55 17.05
CA LEU A 328 -2.49 -5.70 15.75
C LEU A 328 -2.11 -7.00 15.01
N THR A 329 -1.02 -7.65 15.39
CA THR A 329 -0.60 -8.94 14.80
C THR A 329 -1.44 -10.13 15.27
N SER A 330 -2.22 -9.97 16.35
CA SER A 330 -2.95 -11.05 17.01
C SER A 330 -4.40 -10.62 17.32
N PRO A 331 -5.25 -10.48 16.29
CA PRO A 331 -6.65 -10.12 16.50
C PRO A 331 -7.39 -11.21 17.30
N ALA A 332 -8.29 -10.78 18.17
CA ALA A 332 -9.18 -11.68 18.92
C ALA A 332 -10.29 -12.25 18.00
N SER A 333 -10.70 -11.49 17.00
CA SER A 333 -11.59 -11.96 15.92
C SER A 333 -11.46 -11.09 14.69
N VAL A 334 -11.67 -11.71 13.52
CA VAL A 334 -11.69 -11.04 12.22
C VAL A 334 -12.97 -11.41 11.49
N VAL A 335 -13.74 -10.39 11.10
CA VAL A 335 -14.92 -10.50 10.24
C VAL A 335 -14.69 -9.66 8.99
N ILE A 336 -14.79 -10.26 7.83
CA ILE A 336 -14.66 -9.58 6.53
C ILE A 336 -15.97 -9.74 5.77
N ARG A 337 -16.64 -8.63 5.48
CA ARG A 337 -17.94 -8.58 4.77
C ARG A 337 -18.95 -9.55 5.38
N GLY A 338 -19.03 -9.56 6.73
CA GLY A 338 -19.95 -10.40 7.50
C GLY A 338 -19.50 -11.86 7.66
N VAL A 339 -18.40 -12.28 7.09
CA VAL A 339 -17.84 -13.64 7.27
C VAL A 339 -16.75 -13.61 8.33
N ARG A 340 -16.95 -14.33 9.44
CA ARG A 340 -15.93 -14.52 10.46
C ARG A 340 -14.91 -15.55 9.98
N ILE A 341 -13.63 -15.25 10.07
CA ILE A 341 -12.51 -16.09 9.64
C ILE A 341 -11.57 -16.46 10.80
N ALA A 342 -11.58 -15.70 11.87
CA ALA A 342 -10.82 -15.96 13.10
C ALA A 342 -11.60 -15.44 14.34
#